data_367c59f5009f9c90f19956a6c09fe496
#
_entry.id   367c59f5009f9c90f19956a6c09fe496
#
_cell.length_a   1.000
_cell.length_b   1.000
_cell.length_c   1.000
_cell.angle_alpha   90.00
_cell.angle_beta   90.00
_cell.angle_gamma   90.00
#
_symmetry.space_group_name_H-M   'P 1'
#
loop_
_entity.id
_entity.type
_entity.pdbx_description
1 polymer ?
#
loop_
_entity_poly.entity_id
_entity_poly.type
_entity_poly.pdbx_seq_one_letter_code
_entity_poly.pdbx_strand_id
1 'polypeptide(L)'
;EEQKGADFETLKAVGKQFDGMTFRIQVDVLDCLGCGNCADVCPGNPKKGGKALTMKHLESQLSQAANWEYCAKNVKSKQHLVDIKANVKNSQFATPLFEFSGACSGCGETPYVKLISQLFGDREMVANATGCSSIYSGSVPSTPYTTNEKGQGPAWANSLFEDFCEFGLGME
;
A
#
# COMPACT_ATOMS: atom_id res chain seq x y z
N GLU A 1 11.01 -18.39 -15.54
CA GLU A 1 10.30 -17.26 -16.19
C GLU A 1 8.88 -17.27 -15.67
N GLU A 2 8.56 -16.34 -14.77
CA GLU A 2 7.20 -16.14 -14.28
C GLU A 2 6.39 -15.51 -15.41
N GLN A 3 5.39 -16.23 -15.88
CA GLN A 3 4.55 -15.79 -16.97
C GLN A 3 3.53 -14.76 -16.45
N LYS A 4 3.40 -13.64 -17.17
CA LYS A 4 2.25 -12.75 -17.03
C LYS A 4 0.97 -13.52 -17.27
N GLY A 5 -0.06 -13.28 -16.50
CA GLY A 5 -1.39 -13.82 -16.82
C GLY A 5 -1.88 -13.34 -18.19
N ALA A 6 -2.77 -14.10 -18.81
CA ALA A 6 -3.29 -13.82 -20.15
C ALA A 6 -3.91 -12.42 -20.30
N ASP A 7 -4.44 -11.85 -19.21
CA ASP A 7 -5.15 -10.57 -19.19
C ASP A 7 -4.28 -9.40 -18.69
N PHE A 8 -2.97 -9.46 -18.87
CA PHE A 8 -2.05 -8.41 -18.41
C PHE A 8 -2.03 -7.22 -19.39
N GLU A 9 -3.11 -6.46 -19.40
CA GLU A 9 -3.20 -5.24 -20.21
C GLU A 9 -2.54 -4.05 -19.53
N THR A 10 -1.90 -3.20 -20.31
CA THR A 10 -1.25 -1.96 -19.85
C THR A 10 -1.61 -0.80 -20.76
N LEU A 11 -1.61 0.42 -20.20
CA LEU A 11 -1.78 1.66 -20.93
C LEU A 11 -0.47 2.45 -20.96
N LYS A 12 -0.29 3.35 -21.90
CA LYS A 12 0.86 4.27 -21.91
C LYS A 12 0.82 5.14 -20.64
N ALA A 13 1.93 5.22 -19.92
CA ALA A 13 2.02 6.09 -18.76
C ALA A 13 1.97 7.57 -19.15
N VAL A 14 1.37 8.40 -18.29
CA VAL A 14 1.18 9.83 -18.52
C VAL A 14 2.16 10.63 -17.69
N GLY A 15 2.92 11.51 -18.33
CA GLY A 15 3.93 12.37 -17.71
C GLY A 15 5.28 12.26 -18.40
N LYS A 16 5.98 13.38 -18.58
CA LYS A 16 7.29 13.41 -19.25
C LYS A 16 8.33 12.50 -18.58
N GLN A 17 8.29 12.42 -17.24
CA GLN A 17 9.19 11.58 -16.44
C GLN A 17 8.93 10.06 -16.61
N PHE A 18 7.80 9.69 -17.22
CA PHE A 18 7.41 8.28 -17.45
C PHE A 18 7.41 7.92 -18.95
N ASP A 19 8.09 8.73 -19.80
CA ASP A 19 8.12 8.45 -21.23
C ASP A 19 8.73 7.07 -21.52
N GLY A 20 8.11 6.35 -22.45
CA GLY A 20 8.48 4.98 -22.76
C GLY A 20 7.98 3.92 -21.76
N MET A 21 7.31 4.32 -20.67
CA MET A 21 6.76 3.39 -19.68
C MET A 21 5.29 3.07 -19.92
N THR A 22 4.86 1.94 -19.36
CA THR A 22 3.45 1.54 -19.33
C THR A 22 2.92 1.59 -17.91
N PHE A 23 1.61 1.75 -17.78
CA PHE A 23 0.90 1.86 -16.51
C PHE A 23 -0.24 0.84 -16.45
N ARG A 24 -0.40 0.22 -15.28
CA ARG A 24 -1.53 -0.63 -14.92
C ARG A 24 -1.91 -0.38 -13.47
N ILE A 25 -3.19 -0.41 -13.16
CA ILE A 25 -3.68 -0.56 -11.80
C ILE A 25 -3.92 -2.05 -11.57
N GLN A 26 -3.22 -2.62 -10.61
CA GLN A 26 -3.36 -4.03 -10.23
C GLN A 26 -3.77 -4.10 -8.76
N VAL A 27 -4.82 -4.88 -8.49
CA VAL A 27 -5.30 -5.17 -7.14
C VAL A 27 -4.79 -6.56 -6.74
N ASP A 28 -4.33 -6.69 -5.51
CA ASP A 28 -4.19 -8.00 -4.89
C ASP A 28 -5.58 -8.53 -4.54
N VAL A 29 -6.06 -9.45 -5.32
CA VAL A 29 -7.42 -9.96 -5.19
C VAL A 29 -7.60 -10.87 -3.99
N LEU A 30 -6.52 -11.46 -3.48
CA LEU A 30 -6.56 -12.36 -2.33
C LEU A 30 -6.53 -11.58 -1.01
N ASP A 31 -5.86 -10.42 -0.98
CA ASP A 31 -5.79 -9.54 0.21
C ASP A 31 -6.84 -8.42 0.19
N CYS A 32 -7.62 -8.30 -0.88
CA CYS A 32 -8.66 -7.28 -1.01
C CYS A 32 -9.82 -7.53 -0.05
N LEU A 33 -10.06 -6.60 0.88
CA LEU A 33 -11.16 -6.66 1.85
C LEU A 33 -12.54 -6.37 1.26
N GLY A 34 -12.64 -6.01 -0.02
CA GLY A 34 -13.92 -5.76 -0.69
C GLY A 34 -14.68 -4.51 -0.21
N CYS A 35 -14.01 -3.54 0.42
CA CYS A 35 -14.68 -2.36 1.00
C CYS A 35 -15.31 -1.39 -0.02
N GLY A 36 -14.93 -1.45 -1.30
CA GLY A 36 -15.48 -0.62 -2.37
C GLY A 36 -14.91 0.79 -2.50
N ASN A 37 -14.19 1.31 -1.50
CA ASN A 37 -13.73 2.71 -1.46
C ASN A 37 -12.96 3.12 -2.74
N CYS A 38 -12.05 2.29 -3.23
CA CYS A 38 -11.27 2.59 -4.45
C CYS A 38 -12.14 2.64 -5.71
N ALA A 39 -13.19 1.82 -5.79
CA ALA A 39 -14.15 1.83 -6.89
C ALA A 39 -15.07 3.05 -6.81
N ASP A 40 -15.48 3.45 -5.59
CA ASP A 40 -16.37 4.60 -5.39
C ASP A 40 -15.70 5.92 -5.77
N VAL A 41 -14.45 6.13 -5.34
CA VAL A 41 -13.69 7.36 -5.62
C VAL A 41 -12.96 7.33 -6.96
N CYS A 42 -13.05 6.26 -7.73
CA CYS A 42 -12.34 6.14 -9.01
C CYS A 42 -12.75 7.28 -9.96
N PRO A 43 -11.81 8.12 -10.43
CA PRO A 43 -12.10 9.30 -11.25
C PRO A 43 -12.39 8.95 -12.72
N GLY A 44 -12.65 7.68 -13.03
CA GLY A 44 -12.89 7.20 -14.38
C GLY A 44 -14.03 7.98 -15.07
N ASN A 45 -13.85 8.27 -16.35
CA ASN A 45 -14.81 9.06 -17.11
C ASN A 45 -15.84 8.15 -17.80
N PRO A 46 -17.14 8.24 -17.45
CA PRO A 46 -18.18 7.43 -18.07
C PRO A 46 -18.24 7.53 -19.61
N LYS A 47 -17.84 8.69 -20.18
CA LYS A 47 -17.79 8.90 -21.64
C LYS A 47 -16.58 8.24 -22.33
N LYS A 48 -15.58 7.80 -21.55
CA LYS A 48 -14.33 7.20 -22.04
C LYS A 48 -14.12 5.77 -21.55
N GLY A 49 -15.17 5.03 -21.24
CA GLY A 49 -15.07 3.62 -20.81
C GLY A 49 -15.38 3.38 -19.34
N GLY A 50 -15.75 4.41 -18.57
CA GLY A 50 -16.16 4.26 -17.18
C GLY A 50 -15.03 4.27 -16.15
N LYS A 51 -15.32 3.69 -15.00
CA LYS A 51 -14.35 3.57 -13.89
C LYS A 51 -13.26 2.55 -14.22
N ALA A 52 -12.03 2.85 -13.83
CA ALA A 52 -10.90 1.92 -13.97
C ALA A 52 -11.01 0.74 -12.98
N LEU A 53 -11.67 0.97 -11.85
CA LEU A 53 -11.91 -0.04 -10.82
C LEU A 53 -13.41 -0.24 -10.63
N THR A 54 -13.83 -1.51 -10.62
CA THR A 54 -15.22 -1.92 -10.39
C THR A 54 -15.25 -3.13 -9.46
N MET A 55 -16.29 -3.21 -8.63
CA MET A 55 -16.48 -4.37 -7.76
C MET A 55 -16.95 -5.57 -8.59
N LYS A 56 -16.35 -6.73 -8.34
CA LYS A 56 -16.70 -8.02 -8.97
C LYS A 56 -16.61 -9.15 -7.93
N HIS A 57 -17.25 -10.27 -8.22
CA HIS A 57 -17.11 -11.47 -7.39
C HIS A 57 -15.69 -12.02 -7.45
N LEU A 58 -15.13 -12.41 -6.31
CA LEU A 58 -13.75 -12.89 -6.18
C LEU A 58 -13.43 -14.03 -7.13
N GLU A 59 -14.33 -15.02 -7.23
CA GLU A 59 -14.14 -16.21 -8.06
C GLU A 59 -13.87 -15.85 -9.52
N SER A 60 -14.47 -14.78 -10.01
CA SER A 60 -14.26 -14.30 -11.39
C SER A 60 -12.93 -13.58 -11.60
N GLN A 61 -12.22 -13.27 -10.51
CA GLN A 61 -10.98 -12.46 -10.54
C GLN A 61 -9.74 -13.22 -10.04
N LEU A 62 -9.86 -14.50 -9.69
CA LEU A 62 -8.73 -15.30 -9.17
C LEU A 62 -7.52 -15.34 -10.12
N SER A 63 -7.75 -15.27 -11.43
CA SER A 63 -6.69 -15.20 -12.43
C SER A 63 -5.78 -13.96 -12.27
N GLN A 64 -6.27 -12.91 -11.64
CA GLN A 64 -5.52 -11.67 -11.39
C GLN A 64 -4.46 -11.82 -10.27
N ALA A 65 -4.52 -12.89 -9.46
CA ALA A 65 -3.50 -13.16 -8.44
C ALA A 65 -2.12 -13.36 -9.08
N ALA A 66 -2.03 -14.08 -10.19
CA ALA A 66 -0.78 -14.25 -10.93
C ALA A 66 -0.23 -12.92 -11.49
N ASN A 67 -1.12 -12.01 -11.91
CA ASN A 67 -0.74 -10.68 -12.36
C ASN A 67 -0.18 -9.83 -11.21
N TRP A 68 -0.77 -9.94 -10.01
CA TRP A 68 -0.25 -9.29 -8.81
C TRP A 68 1.13 -9.80 -8.44
N GLU A 69 1.33 -11.12 -8.36
CA GLU A 69 2.63 -11.71 -8.06
C GLU A 69 3.71 -11.29 -9.06
N TYR A 70 3.37 -11.29 -10.35
CA TYR A 70 4.28 -10.77 -11.37
C TYR A 70 4.67 -9.31 -11.11
N CYS A 71 3.71 -8.45 -10.79
CA CYS A 71 3.97 -7.05 -10.48
C CYS A 71 4.85 -6.90 -9.24
N ALA A 72 4.53 -7.59 -8.14
CA ALA A 72 5.25 -7.50 -6.88
C ALA A 72 6.73 -7.93 -7.02
N LYS A 73 7.01 -8.95 -7.82
CA LYS A 73 8.37 -9.48 -8.00
C LYS A 73 9.19 -8.74 -9.07
N ASN A 74 8.56 -8.29 -10.15
CA ASN A 74 9.28 -7.79 -11.33
C ASN A 74 9.21 -6.28 -11.54
N VAL A 75 8.21 -5.59 -10.97
CA VAL A 75 8.04 -4.15 -11.16
C VAL A 75 8.71 -3.39 -10.02
N LYS A 76 9.91 -2.89 -10.28
CA LYS A 76 10.64 -2.06 -9.30
C LYS A 76 9.97 -0.70 -9.08
N SER A 77 10.13 -0.17 -7.88
CA SER A 77 9.68 1.18 -7.51
C SER A 77 10.21 2.24 -8.47
N LYS A 78 9.37 3.23 -8.78
CA LYS A 78 9.68 4.38 -9.62
C LYS A 78 9.81 5.68 -8.83
N GLN A 79 9.98 5.58 -7.50
CA GLN A 79 10.07 6.76 -6.62
C GLN A 79 11.19 7.73 -7.00
N HIS A 80 12.29 7.22 -7.60
CA HIS A 80 13.41 8.04 -8.05
C HIS A 80 13.09 8.97 -9.23
N LEU A 81 11.95 8.77 -9.90
CA LEU A 81 11.50 9.59 -11.03
C LEU A 81 10.65 10.79 -10.62
N VAL A 82 10.28 10.88 -9.35
CA VAL A 82 9.39 11.91 -8.82
C VAL A 82 9.89 12.44 -7.49
N ASP A 83 9.57 13.69 -7.17
CA ASP A 83 9.74 14.20 -5.81
C ASP A 83 8.57 13.72 -4.95
N ILE A 84 8.82 12.70 -4.13
CA ILE A 84 7.81 12.05 -3.27
C ILE A 84 7.25 13.00 -2.20
N LYS A 85 7.95 14.08 -1.88
CA LYS A 85 7.53 15.07 -0.87
C LYS A 85 6.72 16.22 -1.45
N ALA A 86 6.67 16.35 -2.77
CA ALA A 86 6.00 17.49 -3.41
C ALA A 86 4.47 17.47 -3.22
N ASN A 87 3.86 16.31 -3.21
CA ASN A 87 2.40 16.15 -3.03
C ASN A 87 2.04 14.69 -2.76
N VAL A 88 0.79 14.46 -2.30
CA VAL A 88 0.27 13.11 -1.97
C VAL A 88 0.30 12.15 -3.17
N LYS A 89 0.03 12.64 -4.38
CA LYS A 89 0.11 11.80 -5.59
C LYS A 89 1.52 11.23 -5.78
N ASN A 90 2.54 12.06 -5.62
CA ASN A 90 3.92 11.64 -5.81
C ASN A 90 4.40 10.71 -4.68
N SER A 91 3.94 10.93 -3.44
CA SER A 91 4.29 10.04 -2.33
C SER A 91 3.85 8.59 -2.55
N GLN A 92 2.81 8.36 -3.37
CA GLN A 92 2.32 7.02 -3.68
C GLN A 92 3.26 6.21 -4.60
N PHE A 93 4.31 6.81 -5.16
CA PHE A 93 5.39 6.09 -5.85
C PHE A 93 6.45 5.54 -4.89
N ALA A 94 6.48 6.02 -3.64
CA ALA A 94 7.34 5.44 -2.61
C ALA A 94 6.80 4.08 -2.16
N THR A 95 7.71 3.14 -1.93
CA THR A 95 7.36 1.83 -1.40
C THR A 95 6.85 1.96 0.03
N PRO A 96 5.62 1.53 0.34
CA PRO A 96 5.12 1.55 1.71
C PRO A 96 5.85 0.50 2.56
N LEU A 97 6.25 0.89 3.77
CA LEU A 97 6.77 -0.04 4.76
C LEU A 97 5.69 -0.47 5.76
N PHE A 98 4.45 -0.19 5.43
CA PHE A 98 3.22 -0.75 5.96
C PHE A 98 2.49 -1.41 4.78
N GLU A 99 2.67 -2.71 4.61
CA GLU A 99 2.36 -3.42 3.35
C GLU A 99 0.87 -3.68 3.16
N PHE A 100 0.16 -4.04 4.23
CA PHE A 100 -1.26 -4.38 4.19
C PHE A 100 -2.00 -3.85 5.41
N SER A 101 -3.31 -3.69 5.29
CA SER A 101 -4.16 -3.30 6.41
C SER A 101 -4.89 -4.52 6.96
N GLY A 102 -4.54 -4.93 8.19
CA GLY A 102 -5.30 -5.93 8.95
C GLY A 102 -6.48 -5.36 9.73
N ALA A 103 -6.82 -4.09 9.52
CA ALA A 103 -7.94 -3.41 10.17
C ALA A 103 -9.28 -3.70 9.49
N CYS A 104 -10.36 -3.08 9.99
CA CYS A 104 -11.69 -3.18 9.40
C CYS A 104 -11.71 -2.72 7.94
N SER A 105 -12.59 -3.30 7.15
CA SER A 105 -12.87 -2.87 5.78
C SER A 105 -13.20 -1.38 5.73
N GLY A 106 -12.44 -0.61 4.93
CA GLY A 106 -12.62 0.84 4.83
C GLY A 106 -12.13 1.64 6.04
N CYS A 107 -11.25 1.08 6.87
CA CYS A 107 -10.64 1.80 8.00
C CYS A 107 -10.05 3.15 7.53
N GLY A 108 -10.37 4.23 8.25
CA GLY A 108 -9.88 5.58 7.95
C GLY A 108 -8.49 5.87 8.48
N GLU A 109 -7.93 5.02 9.35
CA GLU A 109 -6.63 5.23 10.00
C GLU A 109 -5.47 4.67 9.19
N THR A 110 -5.59 3.43 8.72
CA THR A 110 -4.49 2.71 8.06
C THR A 110 -3.94 3.38 6.80
N PRO A 111 -4.70 4.15 6.00
CA PRO A 111 -4.14 4.94 4.89
C PRO A 111 -3.12 5.99 5.34
N TYR A 112 -3.30 6.58 6.52
CA TYR A 112 -2.34 7.54 7.09
C TYR A 112 -1.08 6.85 7.58
N VAL A 113 -1.21 5.70 8.24
CA VAL A 113 -0.06 4.87 8.66
C VAL A 113 0.77 4.46 7.45
N LYS A 114 0.10 4.01 6.38
CA LYS A 114 0.76 3.72 5.10
C LYS A 114 1.52 4.93 4.56
N LEU A 115 0.89 6.11 4.51
CA LEU A 115 1.52 7.34 4.01
C LEU A 115 2.74 7.74 4.84
N ILE A 116 2.66 7.67 6.17
CA ILE A 116 3.78 7.96 7.06
C ILE A 116 4.92 6.99 6.79
N SER A 117 4.65 5.70 6.66
CA SER A 117 5.65 4.69 6.34
C SER A 117 6.32 4.91 4.97
N GLN A 118 5.60 5.45 3.98
CA GLN A 118 6.15 5.82 2.67
C GLN A 118 7.12 7.01 2.74
N LEU A 119 6.88 7.96 3.66
CA LEU A 119 7.67 9.19 3.77
C LEU A 119 8.82 9.08 4.77
N PHE A 120 8.65 8.30 5.83
CA PHE A 120 9.54 8.28 6.99
C PHE A 120 9.87 6.87 7.49
N GLY A 121 9.30 5.83 6.92
CA GLY A 121 9.36 4.47 7.44
C GLY A 121 10.79 3.91 7.62
N ASP A 122 11.77 4.43 6.87
CA ASP A 122 13.18 4.06 7.00
C ASP A 122 13.82 4.47 8.35
N ARG A 123 13.19 5.38 9.09
CA ARG A 123 13.64 5.92 10.37
C ARG A 123 12.51 6.14 11.37
N GLU A 124 11.36 5.54 11.11
CA GLU A 124 10.15 5.67 11.92
C GLU A 124 10.28 4.82 13.18
N MET A 125 9.88 5.39 14.30
CA MET A 125 9.75 4.69 15.58
C MET A 125 8.31 4.86 16.05
N VAL A 126 7.63 3.74 16.28
CA VAL A 126 6.22 3.70 16.69
C VAL A 126 6.13 3.28 18.13
N ALA A 127 5.68 4.20 18.98
CA ALA A 127 5.27 3.91 20.35
C ALA A 127 3.74 3.77 20.38
N ASN A 128 3.23 2.57 20.64
CA ASN A 128 1.82 2.25 20.49
C ASN A 128 1.22 1.80 21.83
N ALA A 129 0.06 2.34 22.17
CA ALA A 129 -0.75 1.86 23.30
C ALA A 129 -1.84 0.88 22.82
N THR A 130 -2.43 0.14 23.74
CA THR A 130 -3.47 -0.84 23.41
C THR A 130 -4.67 -0.18 22.72
N GLY A 131 -5.02 -0.71 21.57
CA GLY A 131 -6.10 -0.20 20.73
C GLY A 131 -6.16 -0.92 19.39
N CYS A 132 -6.84 -0.36 18.40
CA CYS A 132 -6.92 -0.93 17.06
C CYS A 132 -5.52 -1.09 16.43
N SER A 133 -4.64 -0.12 16.61
CA SER A 133 -3.27 -0.15 16.09
C SER A 133 -2.43 -1.29 16.69
N SER A 134 -2.68 -1.72 17.92
CA SER A 134 -2.07 -2.92 18.48
C SER A 134 -2.52 -4.19 17.75
N ILE A 135 -3.79 -4.22 17.38
CA ILE A 135 -4.40 -5.41 16.76
C ILE A 135 -3.93 -5.57 15.32
N TYR A 136 -4.02 -4.51 14.49
CA TYR A 136 -3.63 -4.64 13.08
C TYR A 136 -2.11 -4.60 12.85
N SER A 137 -1.32 -4.11 13.83
CA SER A 137 0.14 -4.04 13.69
C SER A 137 0.90 -5.13 14.44
N GLY A 138 0.37 -5.63 15.56
CA GLY A 138 1.06 -6.54 16.46
C GLY A 138 0.53 -7.97 16.50
N SER A 139 -0.44 -8.32 15.67
CA SER A 139 -1.00 -9.68 15.63
C SER A 139 -0.02 -10.65 14.97
N VAL A 140 0.70 -11.40 15.78
CA VAL A 140 1.62 -12.46 15.30
C VAL A 140 0.79 -13.64 14.78
N PRO A 141 1.20 -14.30 13.68
CA PRO A 141 2.50 -14.21 13.01
C PRO A 141 2.61 -13.14 11.92
N SER A 142 1.54 -12.42 11.60
CA SER A 142 1.55 -11.44 10.53
C SER A 142 1.65 -10.02 11.08
N THR A 143 2.68 -9.29 10.67
CA THR A 143 2.81 -7.86 10.91
C THR A 143 2.82 -7.12 9.57
N PRO A 144 2.14 -5.97 9.44
CA PRO A 144 2.14 -5.21 8.21
C PRO A 144 3.44 -4.42 7.98
N TYR A 145 4.25 -4.23 9.01
CA TYR A 145 5.52 -3.49 8.88
C TYR A 145 6.61 -4.35 8.26
N THR A 146 7.36 -3.75 7.35
CA THR A 146 8.45 -4.39 6.61
C THR A 146 9.67 -3.48 6.54
N THR A 147 10.72 -3.92 5.85
CA THR A 147 11.94 -3.17 5.65
C THR A 147 12.18 -2.88 4.17
N ASN A 148 12.92 -1.80 3.90
CA ASN A 148 13.40 -1.48 2.56
C ASN A 148 14.58 -2.39 2.15
N GLU A 149 15.08 -2.22 0.93
CA GLU A 149 16.23 -2.97 0.38
C GLU A 149 17.53 -2.84 1.24
N LYS A 150 17.61 -1.82 2.10
CA LYS A 150 18.74 -1.59 3.02
C LYS A 150 18.52 -2.21 4.41
N GLY A 151 17.40 -2.91 4.61
CA GLY A 151 17.03 -3.48 5.91
C GLY A 151 16.52 -2.46 6.94
N GLN A 152 16.14 -1.26 6.51
CA GLN A 152 15.61 -0.21 7.37
C GLN A 152 14.07 -0.21 7.27
N GLY A 153 13.41 -0.07 8.40
CA GLY A 153 11.94 -0.03 8.49
C GLY A 153 11.48 0.44 9.85
N PRO A 154 10.15 0.61 10.04
CA PRO A 154 9.60 1.06 11.30
C PRO A 154 9.98 0.15 12.46
N ALA A 155 10.50 0.74 13.54
CA ALA A 155 10.64 0.08 14.82
C ALA A 155 9.33 0.23 15.58
N TRP A 156 8.70 -0.88 15.95
CA TRP A 156 7.39 -0.86 16.59
C TRP A 156 7.45 -1.48 17.99
N ALA A 157 6.93 -0.75 18.95
CA ALA A 157 6.79 -1.20 20.31
C ALA A 157 5.38 -0.90 20.84
N ASN A 158 4.87 -1.76 21.70
CA ASN A 158 3.53 -1.63 22.27
C ASN A 158 3.54 -1.85 23.78
N SER A 159 2.72 -1.08 24.51
CA SER A 159 2.38 -1.32 25.88
C SER A 159 0.91 -1.71 26.02
N LEU A 160 0.62 -2.55 27.00
CA LEU A 160 -0.74 -2.87 27.41
C LEU A 160 -1.38 -1.75 28.27
N PHE A 161 -0.59 -0.77 28.67
CA PHE A 161 -0.99 0.32 29.55
C PHE A 161 -0.88 1.67 28.85
N GLU A 162 -1.63 2.68 29.31
CA GLU A 162 -1.69 4.04 28.75
C GLU A 162 -0.42 4.87 28.95
N ASP A 163 0.53 4.40 29.77
CA ASP A 163 1.82 5.06 30.07
C ASP A 163 2.83 5.04 28.90
N PHE A 164 2.41 4.58 27.72
CA PHE A 164 3.30 4.44 26.57
C PHE A 164 3.62 5.77 25.88
N CYS A 165 2.86 6.82 26.17
CA CYS A 165 3.20 8.18 25.71
C CYS A 165 4.52 8.68 26.32
N GLU A 166 4.81 8.30 27.56
CA GLU A 166 6.06 8.63 28.25
C GLU A 166 7.25 7.88 27.64
N PHE A 167 7.06 6.63 27.22
CA PHE A 167 8.05 5.90 26.46
C PHE A 167 8.33 6.59 25.11
N GLY A 168 7.30 7.00 24.40
CA GLY A 168 7.45 7.72 23.12
C GLY A 168 8.23 9.03 23.28
N LEU A 169 7.96 9.78 24.36
CA LEU A 169 8.70 10.99 24.68
C LEU A 169 10.17 10.69 25.03
N GLY A 170 10.43 9.59 25.71
CA GLY A 170 11.79 9.17 26.08
C GLY A 170 12.62 8.63 24.92
N MET A 171 12.01 8.43 23.74
CA MET A 171 12.67 7.97 22.51
C MET A 171 13.16 9.15 21.63
N GLU A 172 12.74 10.40 21.92
CA GLU A 172 13.27 11.62 21.29
C GLU A 172 14.66 11.96 21.80
#